data_debe2ad094e98691e6cb8d616dd65517
#
_entry.id   debe2ad094e98691e6cb8d616dd65517
#
_cell.length_a   1.000
_cell.length_b   1.000
_cell.length_c   1.000
_cell.angle_alpha   90.00
_cell.angle_beta   90.00
_cell.angle_gamma   90.00
#
_symmetry.space_group_name_H-M   'P 1'
#
loop_
_entity.id
_entity.type
_entity.pdbx_description
1 polymer ?
#
loop_
_entity_poly.entity_id
_entity_poly.type
_entity_poly.pdbx_seq_one_letter_code
_entity_poly.pdbx_strand_id
1 'polypeptide(L)'
;MGVLAALGIGIYYSLIDAAAASATVLWVVFFNRLGAVVTITALVYPFSARVGLHRPERPRVELSLPDTGWLVTLGVIAVTSIGLLAAATTQGALSIVSVLAATFPVTTILLARLVLGERLGAVQRVGAVVALAGVALIAL
;
A
#
# COMPACT_ATOMS: atom_id res chain seq x y z
N MET A 1 -16.69 3.06 2.36
CA MET A 1 -15.22 3.33 2.42
C MET A 1 -14.43 2.42 1.47
N GLY A 2 -14.70 1.10 1.39
CA GLY A 2 -13.95 0.16 0.53
C GLY A 2 -13.95 0.51 -0.97
N VAL A 3 -15.08 0.95 -1.53
CA VAL A 3 -15.18 1.34 -2.96
C VAL A 3 -14.28 2.52 -3.31
N LEU A 4 -14.22 3.54 -2.44
CA LEU A 4 -13.33 4.70 -2.66
C LEU A 4 -11.85 4.29 -2.57
N ALA A 5 -11.51 3.38 -1.66
CA ALA A 5 -10.15 2.84 -1.58
C ALA A 5 -9.80 2.03 -2.83
N ALA A 6 -10.71 1.19 -3.34
CA ALA A 6 -10.50 0.41 -4.55
C ALA A 6 -10.30 1.29 -5.79
N LEU A 7 -11.11 2.35 -5.94
CA LEU A 7 -10.92 3.34 -7.01
C LEU A 7 -9.56 4.05 -6.90
N GLY A 8 -9.18 4.45 -5.69
CA GLY A 8 -7.88 5.09 -5.44
C GLY A 8 -6.70 4.17 -5.81
N ILE A 9 -6.78 2.89 -5.47
CA ILE A 9 -5.76 1.89 -5.81
C ILE A 9 -5.71 1.64 -7.32
N GLY A 10 -6.86 1.56 -7.99
CA GLY A 10 -6.92 1.40 -9.44
C GLY A 10 -6.28 2.57 -10.19
N ILE A 11 -6.62 3.80 -9.81
CA ILE A 11 -6.00 5.02 -10.35
C ILE A 11 -4.49 5.01 -10.09
N TYR A 12 -4.08 4.64 -8.88
CA TYR A 12 -2.67 4.56 -8.51
C TYR A 12 -1.87 3.61 -9.41
N TYR A 13 -2.38 2.40 -9.69
CA TYR A 13 -1.71 1.46 -10.58
C TYR A 13 -1.63 1.96 -12.02
N SER A 14 -2.70 2.58 -12.53
CA SER A 14 -2.70 3.17 -13.86
C SER A 14 -1.68 4.32 -13.99
N LEU A 15 -1.51 5.13 -12.95
CA LEU A 15 -0.51 6.19 -12.91
C LEU A 15 0.92 5.64 -12.84
N ILE A 16 1.17 4.57 -12.09
CA ILE A 16 2.48 3.91 -12.05
C ILE A 16 2.84 3.35 -13.42
N ASP A 17 1.91 2.68 -14.08
CA ASP A 17 2.11 2.12 -15.42
C ASP A 17 2.45 3.22 -16.44
N ALA A 18 1.66 4.28 -16.49
CA ALA A 18 1.90 5.42 -17.36
C ALA A 18 3.26 6.10 -17.08
N ALA A 19 3.64 6.22 -15.81
CA ALA A 19 4.94 6.78 -15.44
C ALA A 19 6.09 5.83 -15.82
N ALA A 20 5.93 4.51 -15.65
CA ALA A 20 6.92 3.50 -15.99
C ALA A 20 7.14 3.38 -17.51
N ALA A 21 6.11 3.67 -18.32
CA ALA A 21 6.23 3.72 -19.76
C ALA A 21 7.06 4.93 -20.27
N SER A 22 7.12 6.01 -19.49
CA SER A 22 7.77 7.28 -19.89
C SER A 22 9.08 7.58 -19.16
N ALA A 23 9.38 6.88 -18.07
CA ALA A 23 10.54 7.13 -17.22
C ALA A 23 11.19 5.83 -16.73
N THR A 24 12.46 5.91 -16.34
CA THR A 24 13.15 4.77 -15.73
C THR A 24 12.49 4.41 -14.39
N VAL A 25 12.39 3.11 -14.10
CA VAL A 25 11.79 2.57 -12.86
C VAL A 25 12.31 3.27 -11.59
N LEU A 26 13.61 3.62 -11.55
CA LEU A 26 14.21 4.34 -10.43
C LEU A 26 13.55 5.71 -10.19
N TRP A 27 13.27 6.46 -11.24
CA TRP A 27 12.59 7.74 -11.15
C TRP A 27 11.15 7.60 -10.71
N VAL A 28 10.45 6.59 -11.20
CA VAL A 28 9.07 6.27 -10.77
C VAL A 28 9.03 6.00 -9.27
N VAL A 29 9.93 5.15 -8.77
CA VAL A 29 10.03 4.84 -7.33
C VAL A 29 10.37 6.08 -6.51
N PHE A 30 11.33 6.89 -6.97
CA PHE A 30 11.76 8.10 -6.27
C PHE A 30 10.60 9.11 -6.13
N PHE A 31 9.94 9.47 -7.23
CA PHE A 31 8.83 10.42 -7.20
C PHE A 31 7.61 9.88 -6.45
N ASN A 32 7.36 8.58 -6.54
CA ASN A 32 6.32 7.93 -5.73
C ASN A 32 6.56 8.11 -4.23
N ARG A 33 7.79 7.90 -3.77
CA ARG A 33 8.14 8.08 -2.35
C ARG A 33 8.14 9.54 -1.94
N LEU A 34 8.66 10.43 -2.76
CA LEU A 34 8.62 11.86 -2.51
C LEU A 34 7.18 12.37 -2.40
N GLY A 35 6.32 11.98 -3.34
CA GLY A 35 4.89 12.31 -3.33
C GLY A 35 4.18 11.79 -2.08
N ALA A 36 4.46 10.58 -1.64
CA ALA A 36 3.89 10.03 -0.41
C ALA A 36 4.30 10.86 0.83
N VAL A 37 5.58 11.21 0.96
CA VAL A 37 6.08 12.04 2.07
C VAL A 37 5.44 13.43 2.05
N VAL A 38 5.39 14.08 0.90
CA VAL A 38 4.77 15.40 0.74
C VAL A 38 3.28 15.35 1.09
N THR A 39 2.56 14.36 0.56
CA THR A 39 1.12 14.21 0.80
C THR A 39 0.83 13.97 2.28
N ILE A 40 1.54 13.04 2.93
CA ILE A 40 1.36 12.77 4.35
C ILE A 40 1.66 14.02 5.18
N THR A 41 2.76 14.71 4.88
CA THR A 41 3.14 15.93 5.61
C THR A 41 2.10 17.03 5.41
N ALA A 42 1.64 17.24 4.18
CA ALA A 42 0.64 18.25 3.85
C ALA A 42 -0.73 17.97 4.47
N LEU A 43 -1.11 16.70 4.64
CA LEU A 43 -2.38 16.33 5.27
C LEU A 43 -2.28 16.34 6.79
N VAL A 44 -1.22 15.79 7.35
CA VAL A 44 -1.08 15.64 8.81
C VAL A 44 -0.84 16.99 9.47
N TYR A 45 -0.05 17.88 8.86
CA TYR A 45 0.30 19.16 9.46
C TYR A 45 -0.90 20.09 9.70
N PRO A 46 -1.74 20.41 8.68
CA PRO A 46 -2.90 21.29 8.90
C PRO A 46 -4.03 20.60 9.68
N PHE A 47 -4.17 19.27 9.55
CA PHE A 47 -5.21 18.54 10.27
C PHE A 47 -4.91 18.47 11.78
N SER A 48 -3.66 18.24 12.16
CA SER A 48 -3.24 18.25 13.56
C SER A 48 -3.41 19.65 14.20
N ALA A 49 -3.24 20.70 13.41
CA ALA A 49 -3.46 22.08 13.89
C ALA A 49 -4.95 22.45 14.05
N ARG A 50 -5.83 21.91 13.18
CA ARG A 50 -7.27 22.23 13.19
C ARG A 50 -8.09 21.41 14.19
N VAL A 51 -7.71 20.17 14.45
CA VAL A 51 -8.49 19.27 15.31
C VAL A 51 -8.28 19.56 16.79
N GLY A 52 -7.44 20.57 17.14
CA GLY A 52 -7.28 20.98 18.55
C GLY A 52 -7.05 19.77 19.47
N LEU A 53 -6.49 18.69 18.92
CA LEU A 53 -6.13 17.54 19.71
C LEU A 53 -5.24 18.10 20.80
N HIS A 54 -5.87 18.28 21.97
CA HIS A 54 -5.16 18.43 23.22
C HIS A 54 -3.93 17.57 23.06
N ARG A 55 -2.75 18.20 22.97
CA ARG A 55 -1.52 17.45 22.80
C ARG A 55 -1.53 16.38 23.89
N PRO A 56 -1.90 15.13 23.62
CA PRO A 56 -1.51 14.08 24.53
C PRO A 56 -0.01 14.27 24.60
N GLU A 57 0.54 14.32 25.81
CA GLU A 57 1.98 14.31 25.98
C GLU A 57 2.50 13.33 24.95
N ARG A 58 3.17 13.88 23.91
CA ARG A 58 3.64 13.02 22.81
C ARG A 58 4.49 12.00 23.51
N PRO A 59 4.09 10.71 23.57
CA PRO A 59 5.02 9.73 24.08
C PRO A 59 6.26 9.96 23.24
N ARG A 60 7.34 10.37 23.86
CA ARG A 60 8.64 10.39 23.20
C ARG A 60 8.83 8.95 22.75
N VAL A 61 8.55 8.69 21.49
CA VAL A 61 8.90 7.41 20.89
C VAL A 61 10.43 7.44 20.88
N GLU A 62 11.01 6.97 21.97
CA GLU A 62 12.44 6.70 22.02
C GLU A 62 12.64 5.53 21.07
N LEU A 63 12.99 5.87 19.82
CA LEU A 63 13.35 4.88 18.82
C LEU A 63 14.60 4.17 19.33
N SER A 64 14.39 2.96 19.83
CA SER A 64 15.49 2.08 20.18
C SER A 64 16.24 1.65 18.91
N LEU A 65 17.51 1.32 19.02
CA LEU A 65 18.30 0.81 17.88
C LEU A 65 17.61 -0.37 17.15
N PRO A 66 17.01 -1.36 17.84
CA PRO A 66 16.25 -2.42 17.17
C PRO A 66 15.03 -1.89 16.42
N ASP A 67 14.31 -0.88 16.94
CA ASP A 67 13.13 -0.29 16.26
C ASP A 67 13.55 0.41 14.96
N THR A 68 14.68 1.09 14.98
CA THR A 68 15.26 1.72 13.79
C THR A 68 15.60 0.67 12.74
N GLY A 69 16.17 -0.47 13.14
CA GLY A 69 16.48 -1.59 12.25
C GLY A 69 15.22 -2.14 11.56
N TRP A 70 14.13 -2.34 12.31
CA TRP A 70 12.84 -2.77 11.75
C TRP A 70 12.26 -1.73 10.77
N LEU A 71 12.32 -0.45 11.10
CA LEU A 71 11.82 0.62 10.21
C LEU A 71 12.61 0.68 8.90
N VAL A 72 13.93 0.55 8.95
CA VAL A 72 14.77 0.50 7.74
C VAL A 72 14.42 -0.73 6.90
N THR A 73 14.29 -1.89 7.52
CA THR A 73 13.93 -3.14 6.82
C THR A 73 12.58 -3.01 6.12
N LEU A 74 11.56 -2.49 6.80
CA LEU A 74 10.24 -2.22 6.22
C LEU A 74 10.33 -1.22 5.06
N GLY A 75 11.15 -0.19 5.19
CA GLY A 75 11.41 0.80 4.14
C GLY A 75 12.03 0.16 2.89
N VAL A 76 13.04 -0.68 3.06
CA VAL A 76 13.71 -1.40 1.96
C VAL A 76 12.71 -2.34 1.26
N ILE A 77 11.97 -3.15 2.01
CA ILE A 77 10.94 -4.03 1.45
C ILE A 77 9.89 -3.23 0.67
N ALA A 78 9.43 -2.11 1.20
CA ALA A 78 8.43 -1.27 0.57
C ALA A 78 8.94 -0.59 -0.72
N VAL A 79 10.20 -0.16 -0.77
CA VAL A 79 10.81 0.39 -1.98
C VAL A 79 10.99 -0.69 -3.04
N THR A 80 11.50 -1.85 -2.63
CA THR A 80 11.71 -3.00 -3.53
C THR A 80 10.39 -3.46 -4.15
N SER A 81 9.30 -3.54 -3.37
CA SER A 81 7.99 -3.97 -3.88
C SER A 81 7.44 -3.03 -4.96
N ILE A 82 7.59 -1.71 -4.80
CA ILE A 82 7.16 -0.74 -5.82
C ILE A 82 8.07 -0.81 -7.06
N GLY A 83 9.37 -0.98 -6.87
CA GLY A 83 10.31 -1.17 -7.98
C GLY A 83 9.97 -2.41 -8.81
N LEU A 84 9.66 -3.53 -8.16
CA LEU A 84 9.23 -4.75 -8.82
C LEU A 84 7.88 -4.59 -9.53
N LEU A 85 6.93 -3.88 -8.90
CA LEU A 85 5.64 -3.57 -9.53
C LEU A 85 5.85 -2.74 -10.81
N ALA A 86 6.60 -1.65 -10.74
CA ALA A 86 6.88 -0.79 -11.90
C ALA A 86 7.65 -1.55 -13.00
N ALA A 87 8.59 -2.43 -12.64
CA ALA A 87 9.28 -3.28 -13.60
C ALA A 87 8.34 -4.32 -14.24
N ALA A 88 7.40 -4.88 -13.48
CA ALA A 88 6.44 -5.85 -13.98
C ALA A 88 5.46 -5.21 -14.99
N THR A 89 5.03 -3.97 -14.77
CA THR A 89 4.12 -3.27 -15.71
C THR A 89 4.80 -2.97 -17.04
N THR A 90 6.12 -2.80 -17.08
CA THR A 90 6.86 -2.59 -18.35
C THR A 90 7.09 -3.87 -19.15
N GLN A 91 6.99 -5.04 -18.51
CA GLN A 91 7.25 -6.35 -19.14
C GLN A 91 5.99 -7.18 -19.37
N GLY A 92 4.90 -6.85 -18.72
CA GLY A 92 3.64 -7.60 -18.76
C GLY A 92 2.42 -6.72 -19.03
N ALA A 93 1.28 -7.37 -19.34
CA ALA A 93 0.02 -6.65 -19.42
C ALA A 93 -0.35 -6.09 -18.05
N LEU A 94 -0.66 -4.79 -17.98
CA LEU A 94 -1.07 -4.10 -16.75
C LEU A 94 -2.22 -4.83 -16.05
N SER A 95 -3.15 -5.41 -16.81
CA SER A 95 -4.27 -6.20 -16.27
C SER A 95 -3.80 -7.38 -15.42
N ILE A 96 -2.83 -8.15 -15.89
CA ILE A 96 -2.28 -9.30 -15.16
C ILE A 96 -1.53 -8.84 -13.91
N VAL A 97 -0.69 -7.82 -14.04
CA VAL A 97 0.09 -7.27 -12.94
C VAL A 97 -0.81 -6.71 -11.84
N SER A 98 -1.85 -5.95 -12.21
CA SER A 98 -2.80 -5.36 -11.26
C SER A 98 -3.65 -6.42 -10.54
N VAL A 99 -4.04 -7.50 -11.25
CA VAL A 99 -4.74 -8.66 -10.66
C VAL A 99 -3.87 -9.36 -9.62
N LEU A 100 -2.61 -9.62 -9.94
CA LEU A 100 -1.66 -10.22 -8.99
C LEU A 100 -1.42 -9.30 -7.79
N ALA A 101 -1.25 -8.01 -8.04
CA ALA A 101 -1.09 -7.03 -6.97
C ALA A 101 -2.35 -6.92 -6.10
N ALA A 102 -3.55 -7.04 -6.67
CA ALA A 102 -4.81 -7.00 -5.93
C ALA A 102 -5.02 -8.20 -4.98
N THR A 103 -4.17 -9.23 -5.05
CA THR A 103 -4.20 -10.36 -4.10
C THR A 103 -3.57 -10.01 -2.74
N PHE A 104 -2.82 -8.89 -2.62
CA PHE A 104 -2.14 -8.55 -1.36
C PHE A 104 -3.09 -8.43 -0.14
N PRO A 105 -4.34 -7.92 -0.23
CA PRO A 105 -5.24 -7.87 0.93
C PRO A 105 -5.58 -9.27 1.46
N VAL A 106 -5.67 -10.26 0.58
CA VAL A 106 -5.92 -11.66 0.97
C VAL A 106 -4.72 -12.21 1.74
N THR A 107 -3.51 -11.95 1.25
CA THR A 107 -2.27 -12.33 1.93
C THR A 107 -2.17 -11.65 3.30
N THR A 108 -2.52 -10.37 3.40
CA THR A 108 -2.52 -9.63 4.67
C THR A 108 -3.52 -10.22 5.66
N ILE A 109 -4.73 -10.54 5.22
CA ILE A 109 -5.78 -11.18 6.03
C ILE A 109 -5.30 -12.56 6.52
N LEU A 110 -4.69 -13.34 5.64
CA LEU A 110 -4.17 -14.66 5.99
C LEU A 110 -3.07 -14.56 7.04
N LEU A 111 -2.14 -13.62 6.87
CA LEU A 111 -1.07 -13.36 7.82
C LEU A 111 -1.61 -12.89 9.18
N ALA A 112 -2.56 -11.97 9.19
CA ALA A 112 -3.20 -11.49 10.41
C ALA A 112 -3.85 -12.66 11.19
N ARG A 113 -4.49 -13.58 10.48
CA ARG A 113 -5.07 -14.77 11.09
C ARG A 113 -4.03 -15.75 11.63
N LEU A 114 -2.95 -16.00 10.87
CA LEU A 114 -1.93 -16.99 11.24
C LEU A 114 -0.97 -16.48 12.32
N VAL A 115 -0.59 -15.20 12.24
CA VAL A 115 0.44 -14.61 13.12
C VAL A 115 -0.20 -13.96 14.35
N LEU A 116 -1.28 -13.17 14.16
CA LEU A 116 -1.94 -12.46 15.25
C LEU A 116 -3.09 -13.25 15.91
N GLY A 117 -3.52 -14.36 15.29
CA GLY A 117 -4.66 -15.15 15.79
C GLY A 117 -6.00 -14.43 15.67
N GLU A 118 -6.07 -13.36 14.86
CA GLU A 118 -7.29 -12.57 14.71
C GLU A 118 -8.41 -13.37 14.02
N ARG A 119 -9.61 -13.26 14.56
CA ARG A 119 -10.80 -13.89 13.97
C ARG A 119 -11.42 -12.93 12.97
N LEU A 120 -11.48 -13.36 11.71
CA LEU A 120 -12.14 -12.61 10.65
C LEU A 120 -13.64 -12.46 10.94
N GLY A 121 -14.13 -11.23 10.93
CA GLY A 121 -15.55 -10.95 10.94
C GLY A 121 -16.26 -11.50 9.68
N ALA A 122 -17.57 -11.72 9.75
CA ALA A 122 -18.35 -12.25 8.62
C ALA A 122 -18.21 -11.37 7.37
N VAL A 123 -18.23 -10.07 7.53
CA VAL A 123 -18.09 -9.09 6.43
C VAL A 123 -16.72 -9.18 5.76
N GLN A 124 -15.65 -9.36 6.53
CA GLN A 124 -14.28 -9.51 6.01
C GLN A 124 -14.12 -10.81 5.21
N ARG A 125 -14.73 -11.90 5.65
CA ARG A 125 -14.73 -13.19 4.92
C ARG A 125 -15.45 -13.07 3.58
N VAL A 126 -16.64 -12.47 3.57
CA VAL A 126 -17.38 -12.23 2.33
C VAL A 126 -16.59 -11.34 1.38
N GLY A 127 -16.00 -10.24 1.89
CA GLY A 127 -15.16 -9.35 1.09
C GLY A 127 -13.95 -10.06 0.47
N ALA A 128 -13.28 -10.93 1.21
CA ALA A 128 -12.16 -11.71 0.69
C ALA A 128 -12.57 -12.70 -0.41
N VAL A 129 -13.70 -13.38 -0.24
CA VAL A 129 -14.25 -14.32 -1.26
C VAL A 129 -14.64 -13.56 -2.52
N VAL A 130 -15.31 -12.42 -2.40
CA VAL A 130 -15.70 -11.58 -3.55
C VAL A 130 -14.47 -11.05 -4.29
N ALA A 131 -13.44 -10.62 -3.56
CA ALA A 131 -12.18 -10.17 -4.15
C ALA A 131 -11.48 -11.29 -4.93
N LEU A 132 -11.40 -12.49 -4.36
CA LEU A 132 -10.80 -13.65 -5.05
C LEU A 132 -11.60 -14.06 -6.28
N ALA A 133 -12.94 -14.04 -6.20
CA ALA A 133 -13.78 -14.30 -7.36
C ALA A 133 -13.58 -13.26 -8.47
N GLY A 134 -13.45 -11.98 -8.11
CA GLY A 134 -13.14 -10.93 -9.08
C GLY A 134 -11.79 -11.14 -9.76
N VAL A 135 -10.75 -11.50 -8.99
CA VAL A 135 -9.42 -11.83 -9.53
C VAL A 135 -9.51 -13.01 -10.50
N ALA A 136 -10.22 -14.08 -10.15
CA ALA A 136 -10.39 -15.24 -11.01
C ALA A 136 -11.13 -14.92 -12.32
N LEU A 137 -12.16 -14.05 -12.27
CA LEU A 137 -12.90 -13.61 -13.45
C LEU A 137 -12.07 -12.77 -14.42
N ILE A 138 -11.10 -12.01 -13.93
CA ILE A 138 -10.22 -11.18 -14.78
C ILE A 138 -9.10 -12.04 -15.40
N ALA A 139 -8.75 -13.16 -14.75
CA ALA A 139 -7.71 -14.08 -15.21
C ALA A 139 -8.19 -15.09 -16.28
N LEU A 140 -9.53 -15.19 -16.48
CA LEU A 140 -10.16 -16.02 -17.52
C LEU A 140 -10.31 -15.26 -18.82
#